data_10c8259bdd217998dbabb16f30d88f97
#
_entry.id   10c8259bdd217998dbabb16f30d88f97
#
_cell.length_a   1.000
_cell.length_b   1.000
_cell.length_c   1.000
_cell.angle_alpha   90.00
_cell.angle_beta   90.00
_cell.angle_gamma   90.00
#
_symmetry.space_group_name_H-M   'P 1'
#
loop_
_entity.id
_entity.type
_entity.pdbx_description
1 polymer ?
#
loop_
_entity_poly.entity_id
_entity_poly.type
_entity_poly.pdbx_seq_one_letter_code
_entity_poly.pdbx_strand_id
1 'polypeptide(L)'
;MTRPIELVDRTLELAAEGLSTSEVARRVGVPRSTVRDWLAGRLPVAWHRGEASCVGCGAVHDLDGLPAAYVYLLGMYLGDGCLSVHPRGVYKLRISLDARYPGIAEDCERAIHAVMPNNRVGRVGFGTWQELYAYSKHWACLFPQHGPGRKHEREIALTDWQRGLVARWPLLLLRGLIHSDGCRFQNTGRGWSHPRYSFANCSPGIRAIFCDTCDLIGLHWTTAGEKTIYVSRKADVAVLDRFVGPKA
;
A
#
# COMPACT_ATOMS: atom_id res chain seq x y z
N MET A 1 24.18 2.19 16.68
CA MET A 1 23.68 1.59 17.94
C MET A 1 22.56 2.47 18.47
N THR A 2 21.41 1.89 18.74
CA THR A 2 20.29 2.59 19.40
C THR A 2 20.64 2.69 20.89
N ARG A 3 20.52 3.87 21.48
CA ARG A 3 20.86 4.10 22.88
C ARG A 3 19.78 3.50 23.78
N PRO A 4 20.15 3.03 25.01
CA PRO A 4 19.18 2.48 25.95
C PRO A 4 18.10 3.50 26.35
N ILE A 5 16.91 3.02 26.65
CA ILE A 5 15.74 3.81 27.05
C ILE A 5 16.02 4.58 28.35
N GLU A 6 16.74 3.95 29.26
CA GLU A 6 17.08 4.49 30.57
C GLU A 6 17.93 5.76 30.50
N LEU A 7 18.72 5.93 29.41
CA LEU A 7 19.49 7.16 29.19
C LEU A 7 18.61 8.34 28.80
N VAL A 8 17.49 8.08 28.15
CA VAL A 8 16.54 9.13 27.77
C VAL A 8 15.72 9.53 28.98
N ASP A 9 15.22 8.57 29.76
CA ASP A 9 14.51 8.84 31.02
C ASP A 9 15.39 9.69 31.94
N ARG A 10 16.63 9.28 32.13
CA ARG A 10 17.59 10.03 32.95
C ARG A 10 17.88 11.44 32.38
N THR A 11 17.85 11.58 31.06
CA THR A 11 18.00 12.90 30.40
C THR A 11 16.81 13.81 30.72
N LEU A 12 15.58 13.27 30.64
CA LEU A 12 14.36 14.03 30.93
C LEU A 12 14.26 14.43 32.41
N GLU A 13 14.62 13.51 33.33
CA GLU A 13 14.67 13.77 34.77
C GLU A 13 15.63 14.92 35.08
N LEU A 14 16.88 14.82 34.62
CA LEU A 14 17.91 15.85 34.88
C LEU A 14 17.52 17.21 34.29
N ALA A 15 16.83 17.22 33.14
CA ALA A 15 16.32 18.47 32.58
C ALA A 15 15.17 19.06 33.38
N ALA A 16 14.28 18.19 33.94
CA ALA A 16 13.21 18.61 34.86
C ALA A 16 13.75 19.17 36.18
N GLU A 17 14.92 18.70 36.63
CA GLU A 17 15.66 19.26 37.76
C GLU A 17 16.28 20.64 37.48
N GLY A 18 16.12 21.19 36.26
CA GLY A 18 16.58 22.50 35.85
C GLY A 18 18.04 22.57 35.33
N LEU A 19 18.68 21.42 35.09
CA LEU A 19 20.03 21.38 34.56
C LEU A 19 20.05 21.86 33.08
N SER A 20 21.10 22.59 32.73
CA SER A 20 21.32 23.00 31.34
C SER A 20 21.56 21.81 30.41
N THR A 21 21.19 21.92 29.14
CA THR A 21 21.43 20.89 28.11
C THR A 21 22.89 20.40 28.07
N SER A 22 23.84 21.29 28.38
CA SER A 22 25.26 20.97 28.38
C SER A 22 25.65 20.11 29.60
N GLU A 23 25.07 20.38 30.75
CA GLU A 23 25.28 19.59 31.98
C GLU A 23 24.62 18.22 31.91
N VAL A 24 23.40 18.17 31.40
CA VAL A 24 22.69 16.92 31.13
C VAL A 24 23.53 16.05 30.19
N ALA A 25 24.03 16.60 29.06
CA ALA A 25 24.86 15.89 28.11
C ALA A 25 26.11 15.28 28.74
N ARG A 26 26.77 16.04 29.63
CA ARG A 26 27.97 15.60 30.35
C ARG A 26 27.64 14.46 31.38
N ARG A 27 26.51 14.59 32.09
CA ARG A 27 26.12 13.59 33.12
C ARG A 27 25.67 12.26 32.51
N VAL A 28 24.92 12.29 31.38
CA VAL A 28 24.43 11.09 30.72
C VAL A 28 25.39 10.52 29.67
N GLY A 29 26.49 11.19 29.39
CA GLY A 29 27.51 10.72 28.43
C GLY A 29 27.04 10.68 26.99
N VAL A 30 26.13 11.59 26.59
CA VAL A 30 25.62 11.69 25.20
C VAL A 30 25.90 13.06 24.59
N PRO A 31 26.01 13.18 23.27
CA PRO A 31 26.21 14.49 22.61
C PRO A 31 25.08 15.46 22.94
N ARG A 32 25.43 16.73 23.11
CA ARG A 32 24.48 17.82 23.38
C ARG A 32 23.36 17.92 22.33
N SER A 33 23.67 17.65 21.07
CA SER A 33 22.65 17.57 19.99
C SER A 33 21.61 16.50 20.27
N THR A 34 22.02 15.33 20.75
CA THR A 34 21.13 14.24 21.12
C THR A 34 20.22 14.60 22.28
N VAL A 35 20.77 15.24 23.34
CA VAL A 35 19.98 15.73 24.46
C VAL A 35 18.93 16.73 23.97
N ARG A 36 19.33 17.70 23.17
CA ARG A 36 18.42 18.70 22.58
C ARG A 36 17.30 18.05 21.76
N ASP A 37 17.63 17.01 20.98
CA ASP A 37 16.65 16.28 20.17
C ASP A 37 15.64 15.54 21.07
N TRP A 38 16.11 14.91 22.13
CA TRP A 38 15.25 14.22 23.09
C TRP A 38 14.33 15.17 23.84
N LEU A 39 14.86 16.32 24.32
CA LEU A 39 14.06 17.36 24.96
C LEU A 39 13.05 18.04 24.02
N ALA A 40 13.32 18.03 22.71
CA ALA A 40 12.38 18.48 21.67
C ALA A 40 11.40 17.39 21.23
N GLY A 41 11.30 16.27 21.94
CA GLY A 41 10.40 15.16 21.63
C GLY A 41 10.84 14.26 20.48
N ARG A 42 12.04 14.49 19.90
CA ARG A 42 12.62 13.61 18.87
C ARG A 42 13.31 12.41 19.53
N LEU A 43 12.51 11.48 20.04
CA LEU A 43 12.98 10.31 20.77
C LEU A 43 13.48 9.21 19.82
N PRO A 44 14.41 8.33 20.28
CA PRO A 44 14.82 7.17 19.51
C PRO A 44 13.62 6.28 19.12
N VAL A 45 13.61 5.74 17.91
CA VAL A 45 12.54 4.85 17.42
C VAL A 45 12.31 3.64 18.34
N ALA A 46 13.36 3.19 19.08
CA ALA A 46 13.24 2.13 20.08
C ALA A 46 12.28 2.46 21.24
N TRP A 47 12.00 3.73 21.48
CA TRP A 47 11.08 4.20 22.54
C TRP A 47 9.60 4.02 22.17
N HIS A 48 9.33 3.99 20.88
CA HIS A 48 7.99 3.71 20.37
C HIS A 48 7.72 2.21 20.22
N ARG A 49 8.63 1.35 20.69
CA ARG A 49 8.48 -0.12 20.71
C ARG A 49 7.67 -0.58 21.91
N GLY A 50 6.48 -0.01 22.12
CA GLY A 50 5.42 -0.67 22.86
C GLY A 50 4.83 -1.81 22.03
N GLU A 51 3.89 -2.56 22.58
CA GLU A 51 3.22 -3.70 21.93
C GLU A 51 2.60 -3.36 20.53
N ALA A 52 2.43 -2.08 20.21
CA ALA A 52 1.88 -1.59 18.95
C ALA A 52 2.92 -1.23 17.88
N SER A 53 4.24 -1.40 18.12
CA SER A 53 5.25 -1.01 17.14
C SER A 53 5.45 -2.08 16.07
N CYS A 54 5.58 -1.64 14.81
CA CYS A 54 5.85 -2.51 13.69
C CYS A 54 7.22 -3.20 13.82
N VAL A 55 7.23 -4.52 13.82
CA VAL A 55 8.46 -5.33 13.93
C VAL A 55 9.44 -5.04 12.77
N GLY A 56 8.91 -4.69 11.58
CA GLY A 56 9.73 -4.45 10.40
C GLY A 56 10.43 -3.10 10.38
N CYS A 57 9.77 -2.01 10.82
CA CYS A 57 10.33 -0.65 10.74
C CYS A 57 10.47 0.05 12.10
N GLY A 58 9.92 -0.51 13.16
CA GLY A 58 9.95 0.04 14.52
C GLY A 58 9.05 1.26 14.74
N ALA A 59 8.23 1.66 13.76
CA ALA A 59 7.27 2.73 13.92
C ALA A 59 5.91 2.20 14.36
N VAL A 60 5.12 3.04 15.00
CA VAL A 60 3.69 2.79 15.25
C VAL A 60 2.93 3.18 13.96
N HIS A 61 2.11 2.28 13.45
CA HIS A 61 1.24 2.53 12.32
C HIS A 61 -0.21 2.53 12.78
N ASP A 62 -0.94 3.59 12.48
CA ASP A 62 -2.40 3.58 12.52
C ASP A 62 -2.91 2.92 11.22
N LEU A 63 -2.94 1.58 11.23
CA LEU A 63 -3.34 0.80 10.06
C LEU A 63 -4.85 0.90 9.78
N ASP A 64 -5.66 1.06 10.83
CA ASP A 64 -7.12 1.22 10.70
C ASP A 64 -7.53 2.62 10.24
N GLY A 65 -6.71 3.62 10.52
CA GLY A 65 -6.86 5.01 10.09
C GLY A 65 -6.31 5.32 8.70
N LEU A 66 -5.81 4.32 7.97
CA LEU A 66 -5.34 4.55 6.60
C LEU A 66 -6.45 5.13 5.70
N PRO A 67 -6.10 6.08 4.79
CA PRO A 67 -7.09 6.67 3.90
C PRO A 67 -7.67 5.64 2.92
N ALA A 68 -8.90 5.86 2.46
CA ALA A 68 -9.57 5.01 1.46
C ALA A 68 -8.69 4.77 0.20
N ALA A 69 -7.88 5.75 -0.17
CA ALA A 69 -6.92 5.66 -1.27
C ALA A 69 -5.90 4.49 -1.12
N TYR A 70 -5.64 4.05 0.13
CA TYR A 70 -4.81 2.88 0.37
C TYR A 70 -5.43 1.61 -0.25
N VAL A 71 -6.74 1.46 -0.18
CA VAL A 71 -7.42 0.27 -0.72
C VAL A 71 -7.31 0.20 -2.25
N TYR A 72 -7.41 1.34 -2.93
CA TYR A 72 -7.11 1.43 -4.36
C TYR A 72 -5.64 1.08 -4.65
N LEU A 73 -4.71 1.67 -3.90
CA LEU A 73 -3.28 1.41 -4.06
C LEU A 73 -2.92 -0.05 -3.76
N LEU A 74 -3.62 -0.70 -2.82
CA LEU A 74 -3.48 -2.13 -2.55
C LEU A 74 -3.85 -2.96 -3.78
N GLY A 75 -4.97 -2.65 -4.45
CA GLY A 75 -5.37 -3.29 -5.70
C GLY A 75 -4.32 -3.12 -6.81
N MET A 76 -3.80 -1.90 -6.99
CA MET A 76 -2.71 -1.62 -7.94
C MET A 76 -1.43 -2.39 -7.58
N TYR A 77 -1.07 -2.47 -6.29
CA TYR A 77 0.09 -3.22 -5.83
C TYR A 77 -0.07 -4.72 -6.07
N LEU A 78 -1.23 -5.29 -5.81
CA LEU A 78 -1.49 -6.72 -6.01
C LEU A 78 -1.34 -7.14 -7.47
N GLY A 79 -1.79 -6.35 -8.43
CA GLY A 79 -1.57 -6.57 -9.86
C GLY A 79 -0.15 -6.15 -10.29
N ASP A 80 0.04 -4.91 -10.58
CA ASP A 80 1.22 -4.35 -11.26
C ASP A 80 2.33 -3.84 -10.33
N GLY A 81 2.15 -3.96 -8.99
CA GLY A 81 3.10 -3.43 -8.02
C GLY A 81 4.18 -4.39 -7.61
N CYS A 82 5.33 -3.86 -7.22
CA CYS A 82 6.36 -4.61 -6.51
C CYS A 82 7.15 -3.73 -5.54
N LEU A 83 7.77 -4.35 -4.53
CA LEU A 83 8.73 -3.70 -3.65
C LEU A 83 10.13 -4.22 -3.93
N SER A 84 11.08 -3.31 -4.02
CA SER A 84 12.52 -3.62 -4.10
C SER A 84 13.22 -3.11 -2.86
N VAL A 85 14.09 -3.96 -2.29
CA VAL A 85 14.91 -3.58 -1.13
C VAL A 85 16.04 -2.66 -1.57
N HIS A 86 16.23 -1.57 -0.81
CA HIS A 86 17.31 -0.61 -0.94
C HIS A 86 18.12 -0.55 0.36
N PRO A 87 19.32 0.04 0.34
CA PRO A 87 20.14 0.18 1.54
C PRO A 87 19.39 0.84 2.71
N ARG A 88 19.79 0.54 3.94
CA ARG A 88 19.24 1.07 5.20
C ARG A 88 17.78 0.71 5.48
N GLY A 89 17.30 -0.43 4.97
CA GLY A 89 15.92 -0.89 5.17
C GLY A 89 14.86 -0.06 4.47
N VAL A 90 15.25 0.68 3.43
CA VAL A 90 14.31 1.41 2.57
C VAL A 90 13.77 0.47 1.51
N TYR A 91 12.50 0.59 1.19
CA TYR A 91 11.84 -0.10 0.07
C TYR A 91 11.47 0.90 -1.01
N LYS A 92 11.67 0.54 -2.26
CA LYS A 92 11.13 1.24 -3.42
C LYS A 92 9.84 0.54 -3.83
N LEU A 93 8.69 1.17 -3.62
CA LEU A 93 7.44 0.79 -4.27
C LEU A 93 7.55 1.16 -5.75
N ARG A 94 7.17 0.22 -6.62
CA ARG A 94 7.04 0.44 -8.07
C ARG A 94 5.69 -0.06 -8.52
N ILE A 95 5.00 0.72 -9.34
CA ILE A 95 3.76 0.34 -10.02
C ILE A 95 4.01 0.56 -11.51
N SER A 96 3.96 -0.53 -12.29
CA SER A 96 4.15 -0.49 -13.76
C SER A 96 2.81 -0.27 -14.44
N LEU A 97 2.71 0.71 -15.32
CA LEU A 97 1.46 1.15 -15.94
C LEU A 97 1.62 1.25 -17.45
N ASP A 98 0.55 1.00 -18.18
CA ASP A 98 0.47 1.28 -19.61
C ASP A 98 0.38 2.81 -19.83
N ALA A 99 1.30 3.35 -20.61
CA ALA A 99 1.35 4.80 -20.90
C ALA A 99 0.12 5.33 -21.68
N ARG A 100 -0.69 4.43 -22.26
CA ARG A 100 -1.95 4.80 -22.93
C ARG A 100 -3.04 5.27 -21.97
N TYR A 101 -2.87 5.01 -20.67
CA TYR A 101 -3.87 5.34 -19.64
C TYR A 101 -3.32 6.35 -18.63
N PRO A 102 -3.13 7.63 -19.01
CA PRO A 102 -2.55 8.63 -18.11
C PRO A 102 -3.41 8.89 -16.87
N GLY A 103 -4.72 8.77 -16.96
CA GLY A 103 -5.63 8.95 -15.84
C GLY A 103 -5.42 7.90 -14.73
N ILE A 104 -5.08 6.65 -15.09
CA ILE A 104 -4.72 5.61 -14.11
C ILE A 104 -3.42 5.98 -13.39
N ALA A 105 -2.44 6.52 -14.12
CA ALA A 105 -1.18 6.95 -13.52
C ALA A 105 -1.39 8.11 -12.53
N GLU A 106 -2.23 9.09 -12.87
CA GLU A 106 -2.59 10.19 -11.98
C GLU A 106 -3.35 9.70 -10.74
N ASP A 107 -4.30 8.77 -10.90
CA ASP A 107 -5.03 8.17 -9.78
C ASP A 107 -4.07 7.42 -8.84
N CYS A 108 -3.13 6.66 -9.39
CA CYS A 108 -2.13 5.93 -8.64
C CYS A 108 -1.18 6.87 -7.90
N GLU A 109 -0.72 7.94 -8.53
CA GLU A 109 0.12 8.96 -7.90
C GLU A 109 -0.61 9.66 -6.76
N ARG A 110 -1.88 10.06 -6.95
CA ARG A 110 -2.72 10.63 -5.88
C ARG A 110 -2.88 9.65 -4.72
N ALA A 111 -3.06 8.37 -5.00
CA ALA A 111 -3.18 7.34 -3.96
C ALA A 111 -1.87 7.17 -3.17
N ILE A 112 -0.71 7.18 -3.83
CA ILE A 112 0.60 7.15 -3.17
C ILE A 112 0.77 8.38 -2.26
N HIS A 113 0.44 9.57 -2.74
CA HIS A 113 0.53 10.81 -1.94
C HIS A 113 -0.44 10.81 -0.76
N ALA A 114 -1.66 10.29 -0.92
CA ALA A 114 -2.62 10.21 0.18
C ALA A 114 -2.15 9.25 1.29
N VAL A 115 -1.46 8.16 0.94
CA VAL A 115 -0.93 7.17 1.89
C VAL A 115 0.39 7.65 2.51
N MET A 116 1.23 8.34 1.74
CA MET A 116 2.55 8.83 2.12
C MET A 116 2.74 10.30 1.71
N PRO A 117 2.08 11.25 2.41
CA PRO A 117 2.02 12.65 1.96
C PRO A 117 3.37 13.35 1.88
N ASN A 118 4.35 12.92 2.67
CA ASN A 118 5.68 13.50 2.70
C ASN A 118 6.68 12.85 1.72
N ASN A 119 6.24 11.83 0.97
CA ASN A 119 7.10 11.10 0.05
C ASN A 119 7.01 11.68 -1.36
N ARG A 120 8.17 11.85 -1.99
CA ARG A 120 8.22 12.18 -3.41
C ARG A 120 7.80 10.97 -4.25
N VAL A 121 6.88 11.16 -5.17
CA VAL A 121 6.57 10.20 -6.24
C VAL A 121 7.41 10.55 -7.46
N GLY A 122 8.18 9.59 -7.96
CA GLY A 122 8.93 9.71 -9.20
C GLY A 122 8.20 8.98 -10.32
N ARG A 123 8.42 9.44 -11.55
CA ARG A 123 7.91 8.83 -12.78
C ARG A 123 9.07 8.53 -13.72
N VAL A 124 9.08 7.31 -14.28
CA VAL A 124 9.98 6.93 -15.35
C VAL A 124 9.14 6.28 -16.44
N GLY A 125 9.32 6.69 -17.69
CA GLY A 125 8.57 6.15 -18.82
C GLY A 125 9.48 5.82 -19.99
N PHE A 126 9.16 4.72 -20.71
CA PHE A 126 9.85 4.30 -21.93
C PHE A 126 8.82 3.79 -22.95
N GLY A 127 8.49 4.64 -23.90
CA GLY A 127 7.58 4.27 -25.00
C GLY A 127 6.16 3.97 -24.51
N THR A 128 5.77 2.69 -24.50
CA THR A 128 4.40 2.26 -24.22
C THR A 128 4.08 2.02 -22.76
N TRP A 129 5.07 2.10 -21.86
CA TRP A 129 4.89 1.89 -20.43
C TRP A 129 5.54 2.99 -19.59
N GLN A 130 5.04 3.14 -18.38
CA GLN A 130 5.59 4.04 -17.36
C GLN A 130 5.60 3.34 -15.99
N GLU A 131 6.54 3.73 -15.16
CA GLU A 131 6.65 3.28 -13.77
C GLU A 131 6.48 4.47 -12.84
N LEU A 132 5.55 4.38 -11.91
CA LEU A 132 5.49 5.24 -10.74
C LEU A 132 6.28 4.59 -9.62
N TYR A 133 7.05 5.39 -8.87
CA TYR A 133 7.81 4.86 -7.76
C TYR A 133 7.89 5.84 -6.57
N ALA A 134 7.97 5.28 -5.37
CA ALA A 134 8.19 6.04 -4.15
C ALA A 134 9.04 5.23 -3.15
N TYR A 135 9.86 5.92 -2.36
CA TYR A 135 10.75 5.29 -1.38
C TYR A 135 10.20 5.47 0.02
N SER A 136 10.12 4.39 0.81
CA SER A 136 9.78 4.44 2.24
C SER A 136 10.25 3.19 2.96
N LYS A 137 10.57 3.31 4.26
CA LYS A 137 10.78 2.15 5.13
C LYS A 137 9.48 1.42 5.47
N HIS A 138 8.34 2.09 5.29
CA HIS A 138 7.03 1.61 5.72
C HIS A 138 6.28 0.82 4.65
N TRP A 139 6.75 0.77 3.41
CA TRP A 139 6.04 0.04 2.35
C TRP A 139 5.86 -1.44 2.65
N ALA A 140 6.87 -2.12 3.22
CA ALA A 140 6.74 -3.53 3.59
C ALA A 140 5.71 -3.76 4.72
N CYS A 141 5.50 -2.76 5.60
CA CYS A 141 4.47 -2.82 6.64
C CYS A 141 3.07 -2.67 6.06
N LEU A 142 2.92 -1.80 5.05
CA LEU A 142 1.64 -1.56 4.38
C LEU A 142 1.29 -2.64 3.35
N PHE A 143 2.28 -3.34 2.81
CA PHE A 143 2.09 -4.44 1.87
C PHE A 143 2.72 -5.73 2.41
N PRO A 144 2.12 -6.37 3.44
CA PRO A 144 2.62 -7.62 4.04
C PRO A 144 2.65 -8.78 3.03
N GLN A 145 2.00 -8.63 1.87
CA GLN A 145 2.11 -9.56 0.74
C GLN A 145 3.48 -9.51 0.05
N HIS A 146 4.37 -8.58 0.46
CA HIS A 146 5.74 -8.55 -0.04
C HIS A 146 6.53 -9.76 0.44
N GLY A 147 7.33 -10.34 -0.45
CA GLY A 147 8.19 -11.48 -0.14
C GLY A 147 9.09 -11.84 -1.32
N PRO A 148 10.02 -12.79 -1.14
CA PRO A 148 10.90 -13.25 -2.20
C PRO A 148 10.12 -13.96 -3.31
N GLY A 149 10.68 -13.97 -4.52
CA GLY A 149 10.08 -14.62 -5.69
C GLY A 149 8.89 -13.87 -6.28
N ARG A 150 8.22 -14.52 -7.22
CA ARG A 150 7.05 -13.96 -7.92
C ARG A 150 5.78 -14.12 -7.08
N LYS A 151 4.82 -13.21 -7.21
CA LYS A 151 3.56 -13.24 -6.45
C LYS A 151 2.75 -14.54 -6.65
N HIS A 152 2.77 -15.11 -7.86
CA HIS A 152 2.02 -16.34 -8.14
C HIS A 152 2.70 -17.62 -7.64
N GLU A 153 3.94 -17.53 -7.16
CA GLU A 153 4.72 -18.64 -6.60
C GLU A 153 4.59 -18.72 -5.06
N ARG A 154 3.85 -17.80 -4.46
CA ARG A 154 3.65 -17.75 -3.00
C ARG A 154 2.20 -17.47 -2.63
N GLU A 155 1.85 -17.77 -1.41
CA GLU A 155 0.54 -17.44 -0.87
C GLU A 155 0.36 -15.93 -0.77
N ILE A 156 -0.74 -15.42 -1.31
CA ILE A 156 -1.15 -14.03 -1.22
C ILE A 156 -2.53 -13.98 -0.57
N ALA A 157 -2.60 -13.40 0.63
CA ALA A 157 -3.83 -13.18 1.37
C ALA A 157 -3.86 -11.77 1.98
N LEU A 158 -5.05 -11.26 2.26
CA LEU A 158 -5.24 -10.05 3.03
C LEU A 158 -5.09 -10.34 4.52
N THR A 159 -4.43 -9.45 5.25
CA THR A 159 -4.43 -9.46 6.72
C THR A 159 -5.79 -9.00 7.28
N ASP A 160 -6.04 -9.20 8.58
CA ASP A 160 -7.31 -8.83 9.21
C ASP A 160 -7.62 -7.34 9.08
N TRP A 161 -6.64 -6.47 9.34
CA TRP A 161 -6.81 -5.03 9.18
C TRP A 161 -7.05 -4.62 7.72
N GLN A 162 -6.41 -5.29 6.75
CA GLN A 162 -6.69 -5.05 5.33
C GLN A 162 -8.10 -5.49 4.95
N ARG A 163 -8.57 -6.64 5.46
CA ARG A 163 -9.98 -7.08 5.28
C ARG A 163 -10.95 -6.05 5.84
N GLY A 164 -10.67 -5.48 7.02
CA GLY A 164 -11.47 -4.40 7.60
C GLY A 164 -11.55 -3.15 6.71
N LEU A 165 -10.42 -2.74 6.12
CA LEU A 165 -10.39 -1.62 5.17
C LEU A 165 -11.13 -1.94 3.87
N VAL A 166 -10.94 -3.13 3.32
CA VAL A 166 -11.63 -3.58 2.09
C VAL A 166 -13.14 -3.65 2.31
N ALA A 167 -13.60 -4.12 3.47
CA ALA A 167 -15.02 -4.14 3.81
C ALA A 167 -15.65 -2.74 3.84
N ARG A 168 -14.89 -1.71 4.21
CA ARG A 168 -15.34 -0.31 4.16
C ARG A 168 -15.34 0.28 2.74
N TRP A 169 -14.41 -0.15 1.88
CA TRP A 169 -14.22 0.42 0.53
C TRP A 169 -13.99 -0.64 -0.56
N PRO A 170 -14.89 -1.63 -0.71
CA PRO A 170 -14.67 -2.77 -1.61
C PRO A 170 -14.53 -2.36 -3.09
N LEU A 171 -15.27 -1.35 -3.52
CA LEU A 171 -15.21 -0.84 -4.89
C LEU A 171 -13.86 -0.20 -5.24
N LEU A 172 -13.14 0.36 -4.26
CA LEU A 172 -11.79 0.89 -4.48
C LEU A 172 -10.78 -0.24 -4.70
N LEU A 173 -10.92 -1.38 -3.99
CA LEU A 173 -10.07 -2.54 -4.27
C LEU A 173 -10.32 -3.06 -5.67
N LEU A 174 -11.58 -3.28 -6.05
CA LEU A 174 -11.94 -3.74 -7.40
C LEU A 174 -11.45 -2.78 -8.48
N ARG A 175 -11.56 -1.45 -8.25
CA ARG A 175 -11.01 -0.45 -9.17
C ARG A 175 -9.51 -0.64 -9.35
N GLY A 176 -8.73 -0.77 -8.28
CA GLY A 176 -7.29 -0.98 -8.36
C GLY A 176 -6.92 -2.28 -9.07
N LEU A 177 -7.59 -3.40 -8.75
CA LEU A 177 -7.37 -4.69 -9.39
C LEU A 177 -7.74 -4.67 -10.90
N ILE A 178 -8.83 -3.99 -11.28
CA ILE A 178 -9.22 -3.88 -12.68
C ILE A 178 -8.30 -2.90 -13.44
N HIS A 179 -7.87 -1.81 -12.82
CA HIS A 179 -6.94 -0.87 -13.43
C HIS A 179 -5.58 -1.52 -13.73
N SER A 180 -5.12 -2.44 -12.88
CA SER A 180 -3.91 -3.24 -13.12
C SER A 180 -4.19 -4.38 -14.12
N ASP A 181 -4.76 -5.47 -13.66
CA ASP A 181 -4.87 -6.76 -14.39
C ASP A 181 -6.25 -7.01 -15.04
N GLY A 182 -7.14 -6.02 -15.03
CA GLY A 182 -8.46 -6.15 -15.62
C GLY A 182 -8.62 -5.37 -16.93
N CYS A 183 -9.72 -5.60 -17.59
CA CYS A 183 -10.17 -4.75 -18.67
C CYS A 183 -11.71 -4.76 -18.82
N ARG A 184 -12.25 -3.67 -19.38
CA ARG A 184 -13.64 -3.56 -19.82
C ARG A 184 -13.68 -3.67 -21.34
N PHE A 185 -14.50 -4.56 -21.87
CA PHE A 185 -14.63 -4.77 -23.31
C PHE A 185 -16.06 -5.11 -23.72
N GLN A 186 -16.34 -4.98 -25.02
CA GLN A 186 -17.58 -5.46 -25.59
C GLN A 186 -17.43 -6.94 -25.94
N ASN A 187 -18.23 -7.79 -25.29
CA ASN A 187 -18.34 -9.20 -25.66
C ASN A 187 -19.43 -9.32 -26.72
N THR A 188 -19.04 -9.71 -27.91
CA THR A 188 -19.91 -9.73 -29.09
C THR A 188 -20.12 -11.13 -29.61
N GLY A 189 -21.30 -11.41 -30.11
CA GLY A 189 -21.65 -12.65 -30.80
C GLY A 189 -22.65 -12.36 -31.93
N ARG A 190 -23.15 -13.40 -32.57
CA ARG A 190 -24.08 -13.26 -33.68
C ARG A 190 -25.38 -12.61 -33.22
N GLY A 191 -25.52 -11.29 -33.52
CA GLY A 191 -26.73 -10.50 -33.21
C GLY A 191 -26.81 -9.95 -31.79
N TRP A 192 -25.72 -9.99 -30.97
CA TRP A 192 -25.68 -9.42 -29.63
C TRP A 192 -24.33 -8.81 -29.31
N SER A 193 -24.34 -7.79 -28.44
CA SER A 193 -23.16 -7.12 -27.91
C SER A 193 -23.45 -6.65 -26.49
N HIS A 194 -22.64 -7.07 -25.53
CA HIS A 194 -22.80 -6.70 -24.13
C HIS A 194 -21.46 -6.33 -23.51
N PRO A 195 -21.41 -5.25 -22.71
CA PRO A 195 -20.21 -4.91 -21.97
C PRO A 195 -19.91 -5.97 -20.92
N ARG A 196 -18.63 -6.22 -20.69
CA ARG A 196 -18.11 -7.19 -19.74
C ARG A 196 -16.82 -6.67 -19.13
N TYR A 197 -16.60 -6.99 -17.85
CA TYR A 197 -15.30 -6.88 -17.23
C TYR A 197 -14.62 -8.24 -17.18
N SER A 198 -13.30 -8.24 -17.39
CA SER A 198 -12.43 -9.39 -17.12
C SER A 198 -11.35 -8.98 -16.14
N PHE A 199 -10.95 -9.92 -15.32
CA PHE A 199 -9.79 -9.84 -14.44
C PHE A 199 -8.97 -11.11 -14.62
N ALA A 200 -7.67 -10.98 -14.95
CA ALA A 200 -6.81 -12.12 -15.22
C ALA A 200 -5.51 -12.01 -14.43
N ASN A 201 -5.25 -12.96 -13.53
CA ASN A 201 -4.03 -12.98 -12.74
C ASN A 201 -3.52 -14.41 -12.55
N CYS A 202 -2.19 -14.59 -12.54
CA CYS A 202 -1.58 -15.90 -12.30
C CYS A 202 -1.67 -16.36 -10.85
N SER A 203 -1.73 -15.44 -9.88
CA SER A 203 -1.82 -15.78 -8.45
C SER A 203 -3.23 -16.24 -8.07
N PRO A 204 -3.39 -17.47 -7.55
CA PRO A 204 -4.68 -17.93 -7.04
C PRO A 204 -5.22 -17.04 -5.91
N GLY A 205 -4.33 -16.59 -5.00
CA GLY A 205 -4.72 -15.74 -3.89
C GLY A 205 -5.25 -14.37 -4.33
N ILE A 206 -4.62 -13.74 -5.36
CA ILE A 206 -5.11 -12.45 -5.89
C ILE A 206 -6.47 -12.64 -6.58
N ARG A 207 -6.68 -13.76 -7.28
CA ARG A 207 -7.99 -14.07 -7.86
C ARG A 207 -9.06 -14.30 -6.79
N ALA A 208 -8.71 -15.01 -5.71
CA ALA A 208 -9.61 -15.20 -4.57
C ALA A 208 -10.00 -13.86 -3.95
N ILE A 209 -9.02 -12.95 -3.70
CA ILE A 209 -9.29 -11.59 -3.20
C ILE A 209 -10.28 -10.83 -4.12
N PHE A 210 -10.14 -10.96 -5.44
CA PHE A 210 -11.09 -10.34 -6.38
C PHE A 210 -12.49 -10.94 -6.25
N CYS A 211 -12.61 -12.27 -6.20
CA CYS A 211 -13.89 -12.98 -6.07
C CYS A 211 -14.57 -12.65 -4.74
N ASP A 212 -13.84 -12.77 -3.62
CA ASP A 212 -14.35 -12.46 -2.28
C ASP A 212 -14.86 -11.01 -2.19
N THR A 213 -14.17 -10.08 -2.86
CA THR A 213 -14.59 -8.68 -2.90
C THR A 213 -15.83 -8.48 -3.77
N CYS A 214 -15.99 -9.23 -4.86
CA CYS A 214 -17.23 -9.25 -5.64
C CYS A 214 -18.39 -9.81 -4.80
N ASP A 215 -18.17 -10.92 -4.10
CA ASP A 215 -19.18 -11.57 -3.26
C ASP A 215 -19.64 -10.65 -2.12
N LEU A 216 -18.70 -9.91 -1.51
CA LEU A 216 -18.96 -8.96 -0.43
C LEU A 216 -19.99 -7.88 -0.82
N ILE A 217 -20.05 -7.49 -2.09
CA ILE A 217 -20.99 -6.47 -2.61
C ILE A 217 -22.06 -7.05 -3.56
N GLY A 218 -22.18 -8.38 -3.60
CA GLY A 218 -23.21 -9.07 -4.35
C GLY A 218 -23.04 -9.05 -5.88
N LEU A 219 -21.82 -8.85 -6.39
CA LEU A 219 -21.52 -8.95 -7.82
C LEU A 219 -21.33 -10.41 -8.23
N HIS A 220 -22.01 -10.82 -9.29
CA HIS A 220 -21.88 -12.17 -9.82
C HIS A 220 -20.71 -12.25 -10.80
N TRP A 221 -19.88 -13.24 -10.56
CA TRP A 221 -18.71 -13.53 -11.39
C TRP A 221 -18.73 -14.97 -11.92
N THR A 222 -17.97 -15.22 -12.96
CA THR A 222 -17.75 -16.55 -13.56
C THR A 222 -16.29 -16.71 -13.93
N THR A 223 -15.79 -17.93 -13.97
CA THR A 223 -14.42 -18.22 -14.39
C THR A 223 -14.38 -18.68 -15.86
N ALA A 224 -13.26 -18.39 -16.53
CA ALA A 224 -12.92 -18.98 -17.81
C ALA A 224 -11.45 -19.45 -17.78
N GLY A 225 -11.29 -20.75 -17.82
CA GLY A 225 -10.00 -21.38 -17.56
C GLY A 225 -9.53 -21.12 -16.11
N GLU A 226 -8.23 -21.26 -15.88
CA GLU A 226 -7.66 -21.19 -14.52
C GLU A 226 -7.36 -19.77 -14.02
N LYS A 227 -7.27 -18.80 -14.91
CA LYS A 227 -6.66 -17.49 -14.60
C LYS A 227 -7.59 -16.31 -14.79
N THR A 228 -8.73 -16.48 -15.43
CA THR A 228 -9.60 -15.36 -15.82
C THR A 228 -10.95 -15.43 -15.15
N ILE A 229 -11.39 -14.29 -14.62
CA ILE A 229 -12.68 -14.07 -13.97
C ILE A 229 -13.43 -13.02 -14.78
N TYR A 230 -14.75 -13.22 -14.97
CA TYR A 230 -15.63 -12.31 -15.68
C TYR A 230 -16.76 -11.82 -14.78
N VAL A 231 -17.08 -10.53 -14.90
CA VAL A 231 -18.34 -9.94 -14.44
C VAL A 231 -19.12 -9.54 -15.69
N SER A 232 -20.29 -10.17 -15.90
CA SER A 232 -20.99 -10.14 -17.19
C SER A 232 -22.46 -9.74 -17.09
N ARG A 233 -23.09 -9.85 -15.89
CA ARG A 233 -24.48 -9.44 -15.73
C ARG A 233 -24.59 -7.94 -15.90
N LYS A 234 -25.59 -7.50 -16.68
CA LYS A 234 -25.78 -6.08 -17.01
C LYS A 234 -25.85 -5.17 -15.78
N ALA A 235 -26.54 -5.59 -14.71
CA ALA A 235 -26.64 -4.84 -13.48
C ALA A 235 -25.27 -4.70 -12.77
N ASP A 236 -24.47 -5.79 -12.71
CA ASP A 236 -23.18 -5.82 -12.07
C ASP A 236 -22.15 -4.99 -12.84
N VAL A 237 -22.17 -5.07 -14.18
CA VAL A 237 -21.35 -4.21 -15.05
C VAL A 237 -21.69 -2.74 -14.84
N ALA A 238 -22.99 -2.38 -14.73
CA ALA A 238 -23.40 -1.01 -14.45
C ALA A 238 -22.94 -0.49 -13.08
N VAL A 239 -22.80 -1.36 -12.09
CA VAL A 239 -22.17 -1.00 -10.80
C VAL A 239 -20.69 -0.69 -11.03
N LEU A 240 -19.94 -1.56 -11.68
CA LEU A 240 -18.52 -1.33 -11.95
C LEU A 240 -18.28 -0.11 -12.84
N ASP A 241 -19.11 0.14 -13.85
CA ASP A 241 -18.99 1.30 -14.74
C ASP A 241 -19.04 2.65 -14.00
N ARG A 242 -19.76 2.72 -12.88
CA ARG A 242 -19.85 3.96 -12.07
C ARG A 242 -18.57 4.23 -11.26
N PHE A 243 -17.80 3.20 -10.90
CA PHE A 243 -16.68 3.30 -9.98
C PHE A 243 -15.32 3.02 -10.62
N VAL A 244 -15.27 2.10 -11.57
CA VAL A 244 -14.04 1.77 -12.30
C VAL A 244 -13.90 2.68 -13.51
N GLY A 245 -14.95 2.78 -14.31
CA GLY A 245 -14.94 3.51 -15.56
C GLY A 245 -14.10 2.82 -16.65
N PRO A 246 -14.02 3.42 -17.84
CA PRO A 246 -13.07 2.99 -18.86
C PRO A 246 -11.64 3.31 -18.41
N LYS A 247 -10.69 2.48 -18.84
CA LYS A 247 -9.26 2.84 -18.71
C LYS A 247 -9.00 4.05 -19.61
N ALA A 248 -8.61 5.18 -19.03
CA ALA A 248 -8.37 6.44 -19.73
C ALA A 248 -7.03 7.07 -19.30
#